data_b2dcb6831bbf7b638c4db3ae7c9b8789
#
_entry.id   b2dcb6831bbf7b638c4db3ae7c9b8789
#
_cell.length_a   1.000
_cell.length_b   1.000
_cell.length_c   1.000
_cell.angle_alpha   90.00
_cell.angle_beta   90.00
_cell.angle_gamma   90.00
#
_symmetry.space_group_name_H-M   'P 1'
#
loop_
_entity.id
_entity.type
_entity.pdbx_description
1 polymer ?
#
loop_
_entity_poly.entity_id
_entity_poly.type
_entity_poly.pdbx_seq_one_letter_code
_entity_poly.pdbx_strand_id
1 'polypeptide(L)'
;MSERKTVTLNTPLKRGETEFVEFQIRKPLGGDLRGVSLVELLSLNVDALTSVLPRITAPALNKHEVAQLDFIDLTAFGTALVGFLPQTSPKAADTPDA
;
A
#
# COMPACT_ATOMS: atom_id res chain seq x y z
N MET A 1 -8.33 15.46 6.77
CA MET A 1 -7.36 15.35 5.76
C MET A 1 -6.84 13.98 5.62
N SER A 2 -6.60 13.59 4.41
CA SER A 2 -6.08 12.27 4.16
C SER A 2 -4.56 12.28 4.31
N GLU A 3 -4.04 11.25 4.93
CA GLU A 3 -2.62 11.05 4.96
C GLU A 3 -2.19 10.38 3.68
N ARG A 4 -1.04 10.78 3.17
CA ARG A 4 -0.50 10.21 1.96
C ARG A 4 0.96 9.91 2.15
N LYS A 5 1.43 8.90 1.46
CA LYS A 5 2.85 8.56 1.44
C LYS A 5 3.27 8.42 -0.01
N THR A 6 4.50 8.81 -0.29
CA THR A 6 5.05 8.70 -1.61
C THR A 6 5.89 7.44 -1.70
N VAL A 7 5.66 6.67 -2.76
CA VAL A 7 6.44 5.48 -3.03
C VAL A 7 7.20 5.74 -4.33
N THR A 8 8.52 5.66 -4.26
CA THR A 8 9.36 5.85 -5.44
C THR A 8 9.73 4.48 -5.97
N LEU A 9 9.48 4.25 -7.24
CA LEU A 9 9.73 2.94 -7.83
C LEU A 9 11.20 2.75 -8.14
N ASN A 10 11.67 1.54 -7.89
CA ASN A 10 12.99 1.12 -8.30
C ASN A 10 13.03 0.87 -9.81
N THR A 11 11.93 0.34 -10.34
CA THR A 11 11.80 0.07 -11.76
C THR A 11 10.61 0.88 -12.28
N PRO A 12 10.85 1.84 -13.18
CA PRO A 12 9.75 2.69 -13.66
C PRO A 12 8.63 1.88 -14.29
N LEU A 13 7.41 2.33 -14.09
CA LEU A 13 6.24 1.70 -14.69
C LEU A 13 5.87 2.47 -15.94
N LYS A 14 5.72 1.77 -17.05
CA LYS A 14 5.36 2.40 -18.31
C LYS A 14 3.91 2.22 -18.63
N ARG A 15 3.28 3.30 -19.07
CA ARG A 15 1.95 3.28 -19.65
C ARG A 15 2.06 3.94 -21.00
N GLY A 16 2.03 3.16 -22.05
CA GLY A 16 2.27 3.72 -23.37
C GLY A 16 3.63 4.37 -23.39
N GLU A 17 3.68 5.65 -23.64
CA GLU A 17 4.94 6.36 -23.70
C GLU A 17 5.26 7.12 -22.42
N THR A 18 4.42 7.01 -21.43
CA THR A 18 4.63 7.70 -20.16
C THR A 18 5.27 6.77 -19.17
N GLU A 19 6.29 7.23 -18.47
CA GLU A 19 6.90 6.49 -17.41
C GLU A 19 6.55 7.11 -16.08
N PHE A 20 6.19 6.27 -15.12
CA PHE A 20 5.90 6.73 -13.77
C PHE A 20 6.96 6.16 -12.85
N VAL A 21 7.57 7.03 -12.05
CA VAL A 21 8.57 6.59 -11.07
C VAL A 21 8.10 6.84 -9.65
N GLU A 22 7.02 7.57 -9.49
CA GLU A 22 6.48 7.85 -8.15
C GLU A 22 4.99 7.65 -8.16
N PHE A 23 4.50 7.10 -7.07
CA PHE A 23 3.08 6.99 -6.82
C PHE A 23 2.83 7.47 -5.40
N GLN A 24 1.65 7.96 -5.15
CA GLN A 24 1.23 8.28 -3.79
C GLN A 24 0.17 7.29 -3.38
N ILE A 25 0.20 6.88 -2.13
CA ILE A 25 -0.88 6.09 -1.58
C ILE A 25 -1.51 6.89 -0.46
N ARG A 26 -2.83 6.77 -0.35
CA ARG A 26 -3.54 7.39 0.74
C ARG A 26 -3.88 6.35 1.79
N LYS A 27 -4.12 6.81 3.00
CA LYS A 27 -4.51 5.90 4.07
C LYS A 27 -5.85 5.25 3.70
N PRO A 28 -5.92 3.93 3.69
CA PRO A 28 -7.18 3.27 3.30
C PRO A 28 -8.26 3.48 4.34
N LEU A 29 -9.47 3.58 3.85
CA LEU A 29 -10.65 3.59 4.70
C LEU A 29 -11.30 2.22 4.63
N GLY A 30 -12.24 1.96 5.53
CA GLY A 30 -12.90 0.66 5.56
C GLY A 30 -13.47 0.24 4.23
N GLY A 31 -14.03 1.19 3.48
CA GLY A 31 -14.59 0.86 2.17
C GLY A 31 -13.55 0.40 1.16
N ASP A 32 -12.31 0.87 1.30
CA ASP A 32 -11.23 0.45 0.41
C ASP A 32 -10.80 -0.99 0.70
N LEU A 33 -11.15 -1.48 1.87
CA LEU A 33 -10.70 -2.80 2.32
C LEU A 33 -11.78 -3.85 2.16
N ARG A 34 -12.89 -3.49 1.54
CA ARG A 34 -13.99 -4.41 1.38
C ARG A 34 -13.53 -5.63 0.58
N GLY A 35 -13.84 -6.80 1.09
CA GLY A 35 -13.47 -8.03 0.42
C GLY A 35 -12.03 -8.45 0.67
N VAL A 36 -11.32 -7.75 1.54
CA VAL A 36 -9.91 -8.05 1.81
C VAL A 36 -9.76 -8.40 3.29
N SER A 37 -9.02 -9.45 3.56
CA SER A 37 -8.72 -9.81 4.94
C SER A 37 -7.66 -8.87 5.48
N LEU A 38 -7.94 -8.26 6.63
CA LEU A 38 -6.96 -7.38 7.25
C LEU A 38 -5.70 -8.13 7.65
N VAL A 39 -5.86 -9.37 8.12
CA VAL A 39 -4.70 -10.16 8.49
C VAL A 39 -3.80 -10.38 7.29
N GLU A 40 -4.40 -10.72 6.16
CA GLU A 40 -3.62 -10.95 4.95
C GLU A 40 -2.95 -9.67 4.47
N LEU A 41 -3.67 -8.57 4.55
CA LEU A 41 -3.12 -7.30 4.12
C LEU A 41 -1.92 -6.92 4.98
N LEU A 42 -2.04 -7.08 6.29
CA LEU A 42 -0.95 -6.73 7.20
C LEU A 42 0.23 -7.67 7.06
N SER A 43 -0.01 -8.86 6.56
CA SER A 43 1.07 -9.81 6.27
C SER A 43 1.66 -9.60 4.90
N LEU A 44 1.25 -8.56 4.21
CA LEU A 44 1.72 -8.21 2.87
C LEU A 44 1.41 -9.29 1.84
N ASN A 45 0.25 -9.92 2.01
CA ASN A 45 -0.21 -10.92 1.05
C ASN A 45 -0.40 -10.26 -0.31
N VAL A 46 0.13 -10.87 -1.36
CA VAL A 46 0.12 -10.26 -2.69
C VAL A 46 -1.29 -10.08 -3.22
N ASP A 47 -2.17 -11.05 -3.00
CA ASP A 47 -3.55 -10.92 -3.48
C ASP A 47 -4.26 -9.77 -2.78
N ALA A 48 -4.02 -9.61 -1.48
CA ALA A 48 -4.62 -8.51 -0.74
C ALA A 48 -4.11 -7.17 -1.26
N LEU A 49 -2.80 -7.06 -1.50
CA LEU A 49 -2.23 -5.84 -2.05
C LEU A 49 -2.78 -5.54 -3.43
N THR A 50 -2.92 -6.58 -4.25
CA THR A 50 -3.44 -6.42 -5.60
C THR A 50 -4.87 -5.86 -5.58
N SER A 51 -5.64 -6.23 -4.56
CA SER A 51 -7.01 -5.74 -4.44
C SER A 51 -7.07 -4.32 -3.92
N VAL A 52 -6.17 -3.95 -3.02
CA VAL A 52 -6.24 -2.66 -2.33
C VAL A 52 -5.51 -1.55 -3.08
N LEU A 53 -4.33 -1.83 -3.62
CA LEU A 53 -3.52 -0.77 -4.22
C LEU A 53 -4.25 0.01 -5.31
N PRO A 54 -5.03 -0.64 -6.20
CA PRO A 54 -5.73 0.15 -7.21
C PRO A 54 -6.71 1.17 -6.64
N ARG A 55 -7.15 0.95 -5.42
CA ARG A 55 -8.15 1.83 -4.80
C ARG A 55 -7.53 3.02 -4.09
N ILE A 56 -6.25 2.94 -3.77
CA ILE A 56 -5.63 3.97 -2.92
C ILE A 56 -4.42 4.62 -3.55
N THR A 57 -4.04 4.24 -4.76
CA THR A 57 -2.87 4.84 -5.41
C THR A 57 -3.26 6.00 -6.30
N ALA A 58 -2.34 6.94 -6.46
CA ALA A 58 -2.49 8.07 -7.36
C ALA A 58 -1.16 8.30 -8.07
N PRO A 59 -1.09 8.17 -9.37
CA PRO A 59 -2.15 7.75 -10.29
C PRO A 59 -2.62 6.35 -9.98
N ALA A 60 -3.86 6.04 -10.26
CA ALA A 60 -4.40 4.73 -9.88
C ALA A 60 -3.72 3.61 -10.65
N LEU A 61 -3.27 2.61 -9.93
CA LEU A 61 -2.74 1.40 -10.55
C LEU A 61 -3.91 0.48 -10.88
N ASN A 62 -3.78 -0.31 -11.93
CA ASN A 62 -4.76 -1.37 -12.14
C ASN A 62 -4.12 -2.70 -11.70
N LYS A 63 -4.95 -3.75 -11.61
CA LYS A 63 -4.46 -5.02 -11.09
C LYS A 63 -3.36 -5.60 -11.95
N HIS A 64 -3.45 -5.39 -13.25
CA HIS A 64 -2.45 -5.88 -14.17
C HIS A 64 -1.10 -5.22 -13.89
N GLU A 65 -1.13 -3.93 -13.61
CA GLU A 65 0.09 -3.19 -13.31
C GLU A 65 0.69 -3.60 -11.98
N VAL A 66 -0.14 -3.87 -11.00
CA VAL A 66 0.36 -4.36 -9.72
C VAL A 66 1.09 -5.69 -9.93
N ALA A 67 0.54 -6.54 -10.79
CA ALA A 67 1.15 -7.83 -11.05
C ALA A 67 2.51 -7.71 -11.74
N GLN A 68 2.76 -6.58 -12.38
CA GLN A 68 4.01 -6.36 -13.07
C GLN A 68 5.05 -5.63 -12.24
N LEU A 69 4.71 -5.21 -11.04
CA LEU A 69 5.66 -4.52 -10.19
C LEU A 69 6.80 -5.45 -9.80
N ASP A 70 8.00 -4.88 -9.78
CA ASP A 70 9.16 -5.54 -9.25
C ASP A 70 8.90 -5.92 -7.79
N PHE A 71 9.52 -6.97 -7.34
CA PHE A 71 9.42 -7.41 -5.96
C PHE A 71 9.76 -6.28 -4.99
N ILE A 72 10.82 -5.53 -5.30
CA ILE A 72 11.23 -4.41 -4.44
C ILE A 72 10.14 -3.36 -4.39
N ASP A 73 9.53 -3.07 -5.54
CA ASP A 73 8.51 -2.02 -5.60
C ASP A 73 7.23 -2.46 -4.93
N LEU A 74 6.84 -3.71 -5.11
CA LEU A 74 5.65 -4.21 -4.45
C LEU A 74 5.84 -4.18 -2.93
N THR A 75 7.02 -4.55 -2.47
CA THR A 75 7.34 -4.50 -1.06
C THR A 75 7.31 -3.06 -0.54
N ALA A 76 7.78 -2.12 -1.35
CA ALA A 76 7.76 -0.72 -0.96
C ALA A 76 6.33 -0.20 -0.76
N PHE A 77 5.42 -0.58 -1.65
CA PHE A 77 4.02 -0.22 -1.47
C PHE A 77 3.44 -0.86 -0.21
N GLY A 78 3.76 -2.12 0.04
CA GLY A 78 3.26 -2.79 1.22
C GLY A 78 3.77 -2.17 2.50
N THR A 79 5.06 -1.84 2.52
CA THR A 79 5.66 -1.22 3.69
C THR A 79 5.05 0.15 3.96
N ALA A 80 4.83 0.93 2.91
CA ALA A 80 4.21 2.23 3.07
C ALA A 80 2.79 2.10 3.60
N LEU A 81 2.07 1.09 3.13
CA LEU A 81 0.71 0.85 3.58
C LEU A 81 0.68 0.52 5.08
N VAL A 82 1.55 -0.39 5.50
CA VAL A 82 1.63 -0.76 6.90
C VAL A 82 2.07 0.46 7.74
N GLY A 83 2.85 1.33 7.15
CA GLY A 83 3.30 2.53 7.85
C GLY A 83 2.18 3.49 8.24
N PHE A 84 0.98 3.30 7.70
CA PHE A 84 -0.16 4.11 8.14
C PHE A 84 -0.70 3.65 9.50
N LEU A 85 -0.30 2.48 9.98
CA LEU A 85 -0.76 2.03 11.28
C LEU A 85 -0.15 2.89 12.38
N PRO A 86 -0.86 3.01 13.50
CA PRO A 86 -0.30 3.78 14.60
C PRO A 86 1.04 3.22 15.03
N GLN A 87 2.00 4.09 15.21
CA GLN A 87 3.35 3.67 15.56
C GLN A 87 3.58 3.70 17.05
N THR A 88 2.56 3.99 17.78
CA THR A 88 2.69 4.04 19.21
C THR A 88 2.64 2.71 19.81
N SER A 89 2.32 1.77 19.04
CA SER A 89 2.02 0.52 19.58
C SER A 89 3.02 -0.02 20.50
N PRO A 90 4.21 0.28 20.43
CA PRO A 90 4.99 -0.35 21.39
C PRO A 90 4.53 0.00 22.68
N LYS A 91 3.96 0.87 22.81
CA LYS A 91 3.60 1.13 23.99
C LYS A 91 2.40 0.74 24.21
N ALA A 92 2.02 0.61 23.59
CA ALA A 92 0.86 0.24 23.82
C ALA A 92 0.69 -0.87 24.55
N ALA A 93 1.24 -0.91 24.55
CA ALA A 93 1.02 -1.54 24.84
C ALA A 93 1.05 -1.51 25.82
N ASP A 94 1.24 -1.02 25.99
CA ASP A 94 1.26 -0.79 26.55
C ASP A 94 0.54 -0.89 27.22
N THR A 95 0.54 -1.10 27.34
CA THR A 95 0.00 -1.23 27.84
C THR A 95 -0.53 -1.44 28.40
N PRO A 96 -0.73 -1.49 28.63
CA PRO A 96 -1.23 -1.72 29.15
C PRO A 96 -1.73 -1.93 29.78
N ASP A 97 -1.66 -2.13 29.93
CA ASP A 97 -2.03 -2.27 30.26
C ASP A 97 -2.20 -2.45 30.72
N ALA A 98 -2.04 -2.49 30.99
CA ALA A 98 -2.05 -2.56 31.21
C ALA A 98 -2.17 -2.46 31.49
#